data_eafe5116da913f34057a2127e956b9f3
#
_entry.id   eafe5116da913f34057a2127e956b9f3
#
_cell.length_a   1.000
_cell.length_b   1.000
_cell.length_c   1.000
_cell.angle_alpha   90.00
_cell.angle_beta   90.00
_cell.angle_gamma   90.00
#
_symmetry.space_group_name_H-M   'P 1'
#
loop_
_entity.id
_entity.type
_entity.pdbx_description
1 polymer ?
#
loop_
_entity_poly.entity_id
_entity_poly.type
_entity_poly.pdbx_seq_one_letter_code
_entity_poly.pdbx_strand_id
1 'polypeptide(L)'
;MRPIVTAFVLVAVALAWSKPVSAQTPADVVLLNGKIVTVDDRFTIAEALAIKDERILAVGSNAEIEKHKGPLTRVLDLGRRTVIPGLIDNHAHYMRAAEYWHREVRLDGVTSHQEALELIKHKAAESKPGEWVVVLGGWSEEQFVDEPRGFRRAELDGIAPDNPVALQLFYFRVYANTAAIKAMGIEATTPDPSGIKIEKDEDGQPTGALNGGPAIGLLRDKLGEVARDKMVENARLLMRDLNKMGITAFQDQGGTGMKASHIEAFRIAHDSGQMTVRSFYNYYEEPRSAADVDNLIARMGEIKPFQGDDWFDLTGYGETLYFPLHDALLAKAANPSADALKLWQRLGLALAKNGIHLNVHAQLRGSIEGFLTAMEAINKERPIKGLRWTFSHLDQAQAQDLERMKRLDIYAQIHSRPTIQGMLMFKVHGDLTYDMPPLRMIQDSGIPWGLGSDATAVTPSSPFTTLWWAVTGKMVGGRQVLRQTISREEALIAHTRANAVFVFQEANLGSLAPGKYADLLVLDRDYLTVPADEILAIKPLLTMVGGKTVYDAMR
;
A
#
# COMPACT_ATOMS: atom_id res chain seq x y z
N MET A 1 17.96 85.03 -57.09
CA MET A 1 18.27 83.59 -56.91
C MET A 1 17.56 83.08 -55.67
N ARG A 2 16.52 82.31 -55.88
CA ARG A 2 15.76 81.67 -54.75
C ARG A 2 16.13 80.14 -54.76
N PRO A 3 16.48 79.53 -53.63
CA PRO A 3 16.68 78.10 -53.60
C PRO A 3 15.37 77.34 -53.50
N ILE A 4 15.26 76.27 -54.26
CA ILE A 4 14.20 75.30 -54.28
C ILE A 4 14.41 74.31 -53.08
N VAL A 5 13.45 74.22 -52.18
CA VAL A 5 13.48 73.25 -51.10
C VAL A 5 12.67 72.02 -51.56
N THR A 6 13.35 70.91 -51.76
CA THR A 6 12.73 69.63 -52.12
C THR A 6 12.37 68.90 -50.82
N ALA A 7 11.06 68.71 -50.53
CA ALA A 7 10.57 67.95 -49.40
C ALA A 7 10.55 66.43 -49.73
N PHE A 8 11.34 65.65 -48.98
CA PHE A 8 11.25 64.19 -48.99
C PHE A 8 10.14 63.72 -48.03
N VAL A 9 9.12 63.10 -48.59
CA VAL A 9 8.06 62.40 -47.81
C VAL A 9 8.56 61.01 -47.51
N LEU A 10 8.88 60.73 -46.24
CA LEU A 10 9.18 59.38 -45.75
C LEU A 10 7.84 58.65 -45.45
N VAL A 11 7.50 57.68 -46.29
CA VAL A 11 6.41 56.74 -46.03
C VAL A 11 6.93 55.65 -45.09
N ALA A 12 6.60 55.72 -43.81
CA ALA A 12 6.84 54.66 -42.83
C ALA A 12 5.84 53.51 -43.05
N VAL A 13 6.32 52.41 -43.65
CA VAL A 13 5.56 51.14 -43.71
C VAL A 13 5.67 50.46 -42.33
N ALA A 14 4.60 50.52 -41.53
CA ALA A 14 4.47 49.74 -40.29
C ALA A 14 4.29 48.26 -40.63
N LEU A 15 5.37 47.49 -40.59
CA LEU A 15 5.32 46.04 -40.57
C LEU A 15 4.75 45.61 -39.21
N ALA A 16 3.49 45.23 -39.18
CA ALA A 16 2.88 44.54 -38.04
C ALA A 16 3.54 43.18 -37.89
N TRP A 17 4.46 43.07 -36.96
CA TRP A 17 4.99 41.76 -36.51
C TRP A 17 3.84 41.02 -35.80
N SER A 18 3.13 40.14 -36.53
CA SER A 18 2.31 39.12 -35.92
C SER A 18 3.26 38.22 -35.10
N LYS A 19 3.14 38.28 -33.77
CA LYS A 19 3.81 37.29 -32.91
C LYS A 19 3.42 35.90 -33.45
N PRO A 20 4.38 35.00 -33.67
CA PRO A 20 4.05 33.63 -34.04
C PRO A 20 3.16 33.07 -32.93
N VAL A 21 1.96 32.66 -33.28
CA VAL A 21 1.15 31.82 -32.40
C VAL A 21 2.02 30.60 -32.14
N SER A 22 2.54 30.48 -30.93
CA SER A 22 3.28 29.27 -30.53
C SER A 22 2.37 28.09 -30.83
N ALA A 23 2.74 27.25 -31.78
CA ALA A 23 2.00 26.05 -32.11
C ALA A 23 1.92 25.22 -30.82
N GLN A 24 0.73 25.12 -30.25
CA GLN A 24 0.50 24.35 -29.03
C GLN A 24 0.92 22.90 -29.32
N THR A 25 1.82 22.33 -28.53
CA THR A 25 2.27 20.94 -28.69
C THR A 25 1.05 20.02 -28.56
N PRO A 26 0.72 19.21 -29.58
CA PRO A 26 -0.43 18.34 -29.52
C PRO A 26 -0.28 17.29 -28.42
N ALA A 27 -1.37 17.02 -27.71
CA ALA A 27 -1.43 15.93 -26.74
C ALA A 27 -1.41 14.56 -27.45
N ASP A 28 -0.88 13.55 -26.78
CA ASP A 28 -0.97 12.16 -27.24
C ASP A 28 -2.35 11.56 -26.90
N VAL A 29 -2.90 11.93 -25.74
CA VAL A 29 -4.23 11.50 -25.28
C VAL A 29 -4.96 12.70 -24.69
N VAL A 30 -6.26 12.82 -25.01
CA VAL A 30 -7.17 13.71 -24.28
C VAL A 30 -8.33 12.89 -23.72
N LEU A 31 -8.67 13.16 -22.47
CA LEU A 31 -9.82 12.61 -21.77
C LEU A 31 -10.87 13.73 -21.70
N LEU A 32 -12.06 13.50 -22.23
CA LEU A 32 -13.12 14.51 -22.35
C LEU A 32 -14.40 14.03 -21.66
N ASN A 33 -15.29 14.95 -21.37
CA ASN A 33 -16.63 14.71 -20.84
C ASN A 33 -16.62 13.92 -19.53
N GLY A 34 -15.71 14.21 -18.61
CA GLY A 34 -15.58 13.55 -17.32
C GLY A 34 -15.85 14.46 -16.13
N LYS A 35 -15.70 13.87 -14.96
CA LYS A 35 -15.55 14.56 -13.68
C LYS A 35 -14.14 14.31 -13.19
N ILE A 36 -13.23 15.25 -13.46
CA ILE A 36 -11.80 15.13 -13.12
C ILE A 36 -11.59 15.71 -11.71
N VAL A 37 -11.45 14.84 -10.72
CA VAL A 37 -11.11 15.23 -9.34
C VAL A 37 -9.59 15.34 -9.25
N THR A 38 -9.07 16.57 -9.27
CA THR A 38 -7.62 16.79 -9.44
C THR A 38 -6.81 16.48 -8.20
N VAL A 39 -7.41 16.58 -7.02
CA VAL A 39 -6.74 16.51 -5.71
C VAL A 39 -5.55 17.48 -5.60
N ASP A 40 -5.61 18.61 -6.33
CA ASP A 40 -4.70 19.72 -6.15
C ASP A 40 -4.96 20.45 -4.80
N ASP A 41 -4.25 21.55 -4.51
CA ASP A 41 -4.39 22.26 -3.24
C ASP A 41 -5.79 22.88 -3.03
N ARG A 42 -6.56 23.08 -4.10
CA ARG A 42 -7.92 23.61 -4.06
C ARG A 42 -8.98 22.52 -4.18
N PHE A 43 -8.58 21.28 -4.35
CA PHE A 43 -9.47 20.16 -4.64
C PHE A 43 -10.36 20.45 -5.86
N THR A 44 -9.76 20.97 -6.94
CA THR A 44 -10.45 21.39 -8.15
C THR A 44 -11.14 20.23 -8.85
N ILE A 45 -12.35 20.46 -9.36
CA ILE A 45 -13.06 19.53 -10.24
C ILE A 45 -13.10 20.13 -11.64
N ALA A 46 -12.54 19.43 -12.63
CA ALA A 46 -12.51 19.81 -14.03
C ALA A 46 -13.35 18.84 -14.89
N GLU A 47 -13.47 19.13 -16.20
CA GLU A 47 -14.24 18.32 -17.14
C GLU A 47 -13.35 17.40 -17.99
N ALA A 48 -12.08 17.78 -18.15
CA ALA A 48 -11.19 17.15 -19.11
C ALA A 48 -9.71 17.32 -18.73
N LEU A 49 -8.84 16.47 -19.30
CA LEU A 49 -7.40 16.59 -19.21
C LEU A 49 -6.71 16.14 -20.51
N ALA A 50 -5.52 16.69 -20.76
CA ALA A 50 -4.62 16.34 -21.85
C ALA A 50 -3.33 15.73 -21.31
N ILE A 51 -2.83 14.69 -21.99
CA ILE A 51 -1.59 13.99 -21.66
C ILE A 51 -0.63 14.13 -22.83
N LYS A 52 0.63 14.45 -22.53
CA LYS A 52 1.74 14.43 -23.48
C LYS A 52 2.89 13.62 -22.89
N ASP A 53 3.39 12.66 -23.67
CA ASP A 53 4.36 11.70 -23.19
C ASP A 53 3.85 10.98 -21.92
N GLU A 54 4.54 11.08 -20.82
CA GLU A 54 4.13 10.47 -19.54
C GLU A 54 3.40 11.44 -18.60
N ARG A 55 3.22 12.73 -19.01
CA ARG A 55 2.79 13.80 -18.09
C ARG A 55 1.49 14.45 -18.50
N ILE A 56 0.82 14.99 -17.50
CA ILE A 56 -0.36 15.83 -17.68
C ILE A 56 0.09 17.15 -18.31
N LEU A 57 -0.42 17.45 -19.51
CA LEU A 57 -0.14 18.68 -20.25
C LEU A 57 -1.06 19.83 -19.77
N ALA A 58 -2.35 19.52 -19.61
CA ALA A 58 -3.35 20.50 -19.20
C ALA A 58 -4.55 19.81 -18.53
N VAL A 59 -5.24 20.56 -17.64
CA VAL A 59 -6.51 20.16 -17.01
C VAL A 59 -7.44 21.37 -17.06
N GLY A 60 -8.71 21.17 -17.42
CA GLY A 60 -9.68 22.26 -17.54
C GLY A 60 -11.03 21.83 -18.07
N SER A 61 -11.73 22.76 -18.73
CA SER A 61 -12.96 22.48 -19.44
C SER A 61 -12.72 21.68 -20.72
N ASN A 62 -13.77 21.03 -21.25
CA ASN A 62 -13.69 20.33 -22.54
C ASN A 62 -13.18 21.26 -23.65
N ALA A 63 -13.69 22.51 -23.70
CA ALA A 63 -13.32 23.48 -24.73
C ALA A 63 -11.84 23.91 -24.67
N GLU A 64 -11.24 23.93 -23.48
CA GLU A 64 -9.81 24.21 -23.31
C GLU A 64 -8.97 23.03 -23.77
N ILE A 65 -9.34 21.81 -23.35
CA ILE A 65 -8.59 20.60 -23.64
C ILE A 65 -8.67 20.19 -25.11
N GLU A 66 -9.79 20.47 -25.77
CA GLU A 66 -9.93 20.23 -27.23
C GLU A 66 -8.89 20.98 -28.07
N LYS A 67 -8.39 22.12 -27.61
CA LYS A 67 -7.34 22.89 -28.29
C LYS A 67 -6.00 22.16 -28.35
N HIS A 68 -5.79 21.15 -27.51
CA HIS A 68 -4.60 20.31 -27.50
C HIS A 68 -4.67 19.11 -28.46
N LYS A 69 -5.80 18.91 -29.17
CA LYS A 69 -5.92 17.83 -30.14
C LYS A 69 -5.06 18.09 -31.39
N GLY A 70 -4.38 17.07 -31.82
CA GLY A 70 -3.71 16.98 -33.11
C GLY A 70 -4.19 15.78 -33.91
N PRO A 71 -3.70 15.57 -35.14
CA PRO A 71 -4.16 14.48 -36.02
C PRO A 71 -3.96 13.07 -35.44
N LEU A 72 -2.99 12.89 -34.52
CA LEU A 72 -2.63 11.61 -33.91
C LEU A 72 -3.12 11.50 -32.45
N THR A 73 -3.79 12.51 -31.92
CA THR A 73 -4.27 12.51 -30.55
C THR A 73 -5.38 11.48 -30.35
N ARG A 74 -5.18 10.53 -29.46
CA ARG A 74 -6.21 9.60 -29.02
C ARG A 74 -7.21 10.33 -28.13
N VAL A 75 -8.49 10.25 -28.48
CA VAL A 75 -9.60 10.82 -27.69
C VAL A 75 -10.26 9.72 -26.90
N LEU A 76 -10.38 9.90 -25.59
CA LEU A 76 -11.14 9.04 -24.69
C LEU A 76 -12.34 9.83 -24.17
N ASP A 77 -13.55 9.43 -24.59
CA ASP A 77 -14.79 9.98 -24.04
C ASP A 77 -15.13 9.27 -22.73
N LEU A 78 -15.14 10.02 -21.65
CA LEU A 78 -15.38 9.50 -20.30
C LEU A 78 -16.85 9.23 -20.02
N GLY A 79 -17.78 9.78 -20.82
CA GLY A 79 -19.22 9.59 -20.62
C GLY A 79 -19.67 9.98 -19.20
N ARG A 80 -19.15 11.09 -18.66
CA ARG A 80 -19.38 11.64 -17.31
C ARG A 80 -18.80 10.81 -16.16
N ARG A 81 -17.92 9.84 -16.43
CA ARG A 81 -17.24 9.07 -15.35
C ARG A 81 -16.28 9.93 -14.56
N THR A 82 -16.10 9.53 -13.32
CA THR A 82 -15.15 10.18 -12.41
C THR A 82 -13.73 9.70 -12.67
N VAL A 83 -12.81 10.65 -12.73
CA VAL A 83 -11.36 10.41 -12.79
C VAL A 83 -10.71 10.93 -11.52
N ILE A 84 -9.85 10.12 -10.92
CA ILE A 84 -9.05 10.50 -9.73
C ILE A 84 -7.57 10.23 -10.01
N PRO A 85 -6.64 10.82 -9.24
CA PRO A 85 -5.24 10.42 -9.29
C PRO A 85 -5.07 8.94 -8.97
N GLY A 86 -4.03 8.33 -9.48
CA GLY A 86 -3.63 6.98 -9.09
C GLY A 86 -3.46 6.86 -7.58
N LEU A 87 -3.96 5.77 -7.01
CA LEU A 87 -3.88 5.53 -5.57
C LEU A 87 -2.48 5.04 -5.21
N ILE A 88 -1.93 5.58 -4.13
CA ILE A 88 -0.59 5.28 -3.63
C ILE A 88 -0.74 4.57 -2.29
N ASP A 89 -0.22 3.36 -2.18
CA ASP A 89 -0.17 2.64 -0.90
C ASP A 89 1.17 2.96 -0.21
N ASN A 90 1.14 3.75 0.84
CA ASN A 90 2.35 4.21 1.50
C ASN A 90 2.99 3.17 2.43
N HIS A 91 2.33 2.03 2.66
CA HIS A 91 2.86 0.96 3.50
C HIS A 91 2.24 -0.39 3.12
N ALA A 92 3.04 -1.21 2.49
CA ALA A 92 2.65 -2.56 2.09
C ALA A 92 3.85 -3.51 2.17
N HIS A 93 3.59 -4.81 1.94
CA HIS A 93 4.58 -5.88 1.89
C HIS A 93 4.42 -6.68 0.59
N TYR A 94 4.25 -5.97 -0.52
CA TYR A 94 3.93 -6.57 -1.81
C TYR A 94 5.08 -7.36 -2.42
N MET A 95 6.33 -6.91 -2.20
CA MET A 95 7.49 -7.60 -2.80
C MET A 95 7.62 -9.02 -2.28
N ARG A 96 7.48 -9.24 -0.96
CA ARG A 96 7.51 -10.60 -0.40
C ARG A 96 6.24 -11.40 -0.72
N ALA A 97 5.08 -10.74 -0.85
CA ALA A 97 3.82 -11.40 -1.19
C ALA A 97 3.85 -11.97 -2.62
N ALA A 98 4.60 -11.37 -3.53
CA ALA A 98 4.78 -11.85 -4.89
C ALA A 98 5.32 -13.29 -4.96
N GLU A 99 6.08 -13.76 -3.96
CA GLU A 99 6.74 -15.08 -3.97
C GLU A 99 5.80 -16.21 -4.39
N TYR A 100 4.57 -16.24 -3.85
CA TYR A 100 3.59 -17.30 -4.12
C TYR A 100 2.33 -16.81 -4.85
N TRP A 101 2.34 -15.62 -5.45
CA TRP A 101 1.15 -14.96 -6.01
C TRP A 101 0.38 -15.83 -7.02
N HIS A 102 1.06 -16.64 -7.80
CA HIS A 102 0.44 -17.57 -8.75
C HIS A 102 -0.42 -18.67 -8.08
N ARG A 103 -0.19 -18.97 -6.80
CA ARG A 103 -0.90 -20.00 -6.01
C ARG A 103 -1.95 -19.38 -5.08
N GLU A 104 -1.94 -18.05 -4.96
CA GLU A 104 -2.72 -17.35 -3.94
C GLU A 104 -4.15 -17.09 -4.41
N VAL A 105 -5.08 -17.30 -3.48
CA VAL A 105 -6.47 -16.84 -3.55
C VAL A 105 -6.62 -15.67 -2.60
N ARG A 106 -7.23 -14.56 -3.07
CA ARG A 106 -7.52 -13.40 -2.24
C ARG A 106 -8.98 -13.42 -1.81
N LEU A 107 -9.20 -13.21 -0.50
CA LEU A 107 -10.54 -13.10 0.11
C LEU A 107 -10.87 -11.64 0.48
N ASP A 108 -10.22 -10.69 -0.19
CA ASP A 108 -10.37 -9.25 0.04
C ASP A 108 -11.82 -8.83 -0.19
N GLY A 109 -12.50 -8.35 0.85
CA GLY A 109 -13.89 -7.90 0.77
C GLY A 109 -14.96 -9.00 0.68
N VAL A 110 -14.60 -10.27 0.66
CA VAL A 110 -15.53 -11.41 0.65
C VAL A 110 -16.25 -11.47 1.99
N THR A 111 -17.60 -11.45 1.98
CA THR A 111 -18.42 -11.46 3.19
C THR A 111 -19.22 -12.75 3.39
N SER A 112 -19.11 -13.71 2.47
CA SER A 112 -19.74 -15.01 2.55
C SER A 112 -18.69 -16.12 2.66
N HIS A 113 -18.84 -16.99 3.64
CA HIS A 113 -18.01 -18.19 3.81
C HIS A 113 -18.15 -19.14 2.61
N GLN A 114 -19.37 -19.25 2.06
CA GLN A 114 -19.64 -20.05 0.88
C GLN A 114 -18.92 -19.47 -0.37
N GLU A 115 -18.94 -18.14 -0.56
CA GLU A 115 -18.20 -17.50 -1.65
C GLU A 115 -16.69 -17.75 -1.53
N ALA A 116 -16.15 -17.68 -0.32
CA ALA A 116 -14.73 -17.99 -0.09
C ALA A 116 -14.39 -19.43 -0.50
N LEU A 117 -15.23 -20.42 -0.18
CA LEU A 117 -15.07 -21.80 -0.63
C LEU A 117 -15.10 -21.93 -2.16
N GLU A 118 -16.03 -21.23 -2.84
CA GLU A 118 -16.10 -21.26 -4.32
C GLU A 118 -14.85 -20.63 -4.98
N LEU A 119 -14.29 -19.55 -4.43
CA LEU A 119 -13.03 -18.97 -4.92
C LEU A 119 -11.86 -19.96 -4.80
N ILE A 120 -11.74 -20.64 -3.67
CA ILE A 120 -10.70 -21.66 -3.45
C ILE A 120 -10.90 -22.84 -4.41
N LYS A 121 -12.12 -23.32 -4.58
CA LYS A 121 -12.48 -24.40 -5.52
C LYS A 121 -12.12 -24.03 -6.96
N HIS A 122 -12.44 -22.81 -7.38
CA HIS A 122 -12.09 -22.31 -8.71
C HIS A 122 -10.58 -22.35 -8.93
N LYS A 123 -9.81 -21.85 -7.96
CA LYS A 123 -8.35 -21.87 -8.02
C LYS A 123 -7.79 -23.30 -8.06
N ALA A 124 -8.34 -24.21 -7.26
CA ALA A 124 -7.93 -25.62 -7.29
C ALA A 124 -8.20 -26.27 -8.66
N ALA A 125 -9.34 -25.95 -9.29
CA ALA A 125 -9.67 -26.45 -10.63
C ALA A 125 -8.72 -25.92 -11.74
N GLU A 126 -8.13 -24.76 -11.57
CA GLU A 126 -7.11 -24.18 -12.46
C GLU A 126 -5.69 -24.72 -12.21
N SER A 127 -5.48 -25.35 -11.05
CA SER A 127 -4.18 -25.86 -10.61
C SER A 127 -4.01 -27.32 -10.99
N LYS A 128 -2.76 -27.76 -11.22
CA LYS A 128 -2.49 -29.20 -11.45
C LYS A 128 -2.68 -29.99 -10.15
N PRO A 129 -3.07 -31.27 -10.22
CA PRO A 129 -3.09 -32.13 -9.04
C PRO A 129 -1.76 -32.09 -8.28
N GLY A 130 -1.83 -31.95 -6.96
CA GLY A 130 -0.66 -31.83 -6.08
C GLY A 130 -0.06 -30.41 -5.99
N GLU A 131 -0.46 -29.45 -6.82
CA GLU A 131 -0.05 -28.05 -6.65
C GLU A 131 -0.78 -27.42 -5.47
N TRP A 132 -0.06 -26.61 -4.68
CA TRP A 132 -0.62 -25.90 -3.54
C TRP A 132 -1.58 -24.79 -3.99
N VAL A 133 -2.70 -24.68 -3.30
CA VAL A 133 -3.61 -23.53 -3.32
C VAL A 133 -3.55 -22.87 -1.94
N VAL A 134 -3.26 -21.58 -1.89
CA VAL A 134 -3.05 -20.88 -0.62
C VAL A 134 -3.83 -19.59 -0.52
N VAL A 135 -4.22 -19.24 0.71
CA VAL A 135 -4.66 -17.92 1.12
C VAL A 135 -3.67 -17.43 2.16
N LEU A 136 -2.83 -16.45 1.83
CA LEU A 136 -1.74 -16.01 2.69
C LEU A 136 -2.10 -14.76 3.52
N GLY A 137 -3.34 -14.69 4.00
CA GLY A 137 -3.87 -13.63 4.84
C GLY A 137 -4.82 -12.69 4.11
N GLY A 138 -5.02 -11.49 4.67
CA GLY A 138 -5.96 -10.49 4.15
C GLY A 138 -7.43 -10.80 4.44
N TRP A 139 -7.72 -11.68 5.38
CA TRP A 139 -9.06 -12.08 5.77
C TRP A 139 -9.17 -12.34 7.28
N SER A 140 -10.41 -12.40 7.79
CA SER A 140 -10.73 -12.84 9.15
C SER A 140 -12.01 -13.67 9.18
N GLU A 141 -12.16 -14.46 10.23
CA GLU A 141 -13.37 -15.25 10.47
C GLU A 141 -14.61 -14.36 10.64
N GLU A 142 -14.44 -13.21 11.27
CA GLU A 142 -15.48 -12.25 11.57
C GLU A 142 -15.97 -11.43 10.38
N GLN A 143 -15.33 -11.53 9.22
CA GLN A 143 -15.80 -10.87 7.99
C GLN A 143 -16.96 -11.62 7.33
N PHE A 144 -17.08 -12.92 7.58
CA PHE A 144 -18.18 -13.73 7.01
C PHE A 144 -19.47 -13.50 7.79
N VAL A 145 -20.49 -12.97 7.11
CA VAL A 145 -21.78 -12.65 7.76
C VAL A 145 -22.74 -13.83 7.82
N ASP A 146 -22.57 -14.80 6.95
CA ASP A 146 -23.32 -16.06 6.90
C ASP A 146 -22.82 -17.06 7.94
N GLU A 147 -21.51 -17.29 8.03
CA GLU A 147 -20.86 -18.20 8.98
C GLU A 147 -19.55 -17.59 9.50
N PRO A 148 -19.55 -16.83 10.62
CA PRO A 148 -18.37 -16.14 11.14
C PRO A 148 -17.42 -17.13 11.86
N ARG A 149 -16.77 -17.99 11.10
CA ARG A 149 -15.82 -19.00 11.55
C ARG A 149 -14.74 -19.28 10.51
N GLY A 150 -13.71 -19.99 10.92
CA GLY A 150 -12.70 -20.53 10.01
C GLY A 150 -13.17 -21.76 9.22
N PHE A 151 -12.26 -22.34 8.48
CA PHE A 151 -12.54 -23.44 7.55
C PHE A 151 -12.34 -24.80 8.21
N ARG A 152 -13.23 -25.74 7.93
CA ARG A 152 -13.09 -27.14 8.37
C ARG A 152 -12.33 -27.95 7.33
N ARG A 153 -11.52 -28.89 7.78
CA ARG A 153 -10.78 -29.81 6.91
C ARG A 153 -11.67 -30.47 5.86
N ALA A 154 -12.83 -31.00 6.29
CA ALA A 154 -13.75 -31.69 5.40
C ALA A 154 -14.36 -30.81 4.30
N GLU A 155 -14.57 -29.52 4.56
CA GLU A 155 -15.05 -28.56 3.55
C GLU A 155 -13.97 -28.36 2.48
N LEU A 156 -12.73 -28.15 2.90
CA LEU A 156 -11.58 -27.99 2.01
C LEU A 156 -11.26 -29.27 1.23
N ASP A 157 -11.41 -30.45 1.85
CA ASP A 157 -11.29 -31.75 1.18
C ASP A 157 -12.34 -31.91 0.08
N GLY A 158 -13.59 -31.46 0.36
CA GLY A 158 -14.70 -31.58 -0.58
C GLY A 158 -14.56 -30.72 -1.83
N ILE A 159 -13.89 -29.55 -1.72
CA ILE A 159 -13.73 -28.61 -2.84
C ILE A 159 -12.40 -28.79 -3.60
N ALA A 160 -11.37 -29.38 -2.98
CA ALA A 160 -10.03 -29.56 -3.55
C ALA A 160 -9.39 -30.87 -3.09
N PRO A 161 -9.94 -32.04 -3.48
CA PRO A 161 -9.45 -33.34 -3.01
C PRO A 161 -8.03 -33.68 -3.49
N ASP A 162 -7.63 -33.16 -4.66
CA ASP A 162 -6.36 -33.49 -5.31
C ASP A 162 -5.25 -32.46 -5.04
N ASN A 163 -5.57 -31.34 -4.37
CA ASN A 163 -4.63 -30.26 -4.13
C ASN A 163 -4.44 -30.01 -2.62
N PRO A 164 -3.21 -29.80 -2.15
CA PRO A 164 -3.01 -29.29 -0.80
C PRO A 164 -3.52 -27.84 -0.72
N VAL A 165 -4.45 -27.59 0.20
CA VAL A 165 -5.04 -26.28 0.46
C VAL A 165 -4.67 -25.80 1.86
N ALA A 166 -4.14 -24.59 1.98
CA ALA A 166 -3.83 -23.98 3.26
C ALA A 166 -4.20 -22.49 3.30
N LEU A 167 -4.87 -22.08 4.38
CA LEU A 167 -5.27 -20.70 4.62
C LEU A 167 -4.57 -20.18 5.87
N GLN A 168 -3.71 -19.17 5.69
CA GLN A 168 -3.09 -18.44 6.78
C GLN A 168 -4.07 -17.40 7.31
N LEU A 169 -4.29 -17.40 8.63
CA LEU A 169 -5.02 -16.35 9.34
C LEU A 169 -4.02 -15.49 10.13
N PHE A 170 -3.76 -14.28 9.66
CA PHE A 170 -2.72 -13.38 10.18
C PHE A 170 -1.37 -14.10 10.37
N TYR A 171 -0.77 -14.00 11.56
CA TYR A 171 0.49 -14.66 11.90
C TYR A 171 0.35 -15.67 13.04
N PHE A 172 -0.86 -16.22 13.26
CA PHE A 172 -1.07 -17.10 14.42
C PHE A 172 -1.85 -18.40 14.13
N ARG A 173 -2.43 -18.59 12.92
CA ARG A 173 -3.18 -19.82 12.61
C ARG A 173 -3.09 -20.18 11.14
N VAL A 174 -3.12 -21.48 10.86
CA VAL A 174 -3.29 -22.05 9.53
C VAL A 174 -4.46 -23.01 9.54
N TYR A 175 -5.36 -22.92 8.56
CA TYR A 175 -6.35 -23.94 8.23
C TYR A 175 -5.87 -24.74 7.04
N ALA A 176 -6.03 -26.07 7.08
CA ALA A 176 -5.47 -26.96 6.06
C ALA A 176 -6.40 -28.13 5.77
N ASN A 177 -6.45 -28.59 4.52
CA ASN A 177 -7.12 -29.81 4.14
C ASN A 177 -6.24 -31.06 4.44
N THR A 178 -6.78 -32.24 4.21
CA THR A 178 -6.06 -33.52 4.44
C THR A 178 -4.77 -33.60 3.61
N ALA A 179 -4.78 -33.17 2.35
CA ALA A 179 -3.60 -33.19 1.49
C ALA A 179 -2.48 -32.27 2.02
N ALA A 180 -2.84 -31.05 2.50
CA ALA A 180 -1.89 -30.10 3.09
C ALA A 180 -1.32 -30.60 4.42
N ILE A 181 -2.15 -31.15 5.32
CA ILE A 181 -1.71 -31.76 6.59
C ILE A 181 -0.69 -32.85 6.33
N LYS A 182 -0.98 -33.77 5.40
CA LYS A 182 -0.08 -34.84 4.99
C LYS A 182 1.24 -34.29 4.40
N ALA A 183 1.16 -33.25 3.55
CA ALA A 183 2.34 -32.61 2.97
C ALA A 183 3.21 -31.93 4.05
N MET A 184 2.60 -31.42 5.12
CA MET A 184 3.30 -30.88 6.29
C MET A 184 3.89 -31.95 7.21
N GLY A 185 3.64 -33.26 6.96
CA GLY A 185 4.14 -34.34 7.76
C GLY A 185 3.41 -34.50 9.09
N ILE A 186 2.14 -34.09 9.17
CA ILE A 186 1.31 -34.17 10.37
C ILE A 186 0.37 -35.35 10.29
N GLU A 187 0.39 -36.19 11.32
CA GLU A 187 -0.45 -37.37 11.50
C GLU A 187 -1.15 -37.33 12.86
N ALA A 188 -2.10 -38.26 13.12
CA ALA A 188 -2.82 -38.34 14.39
C ALA A 188 -1.87 -38.48 15.61
N THR A 189 -0.74 -39.18 15.42
CA THR A 189 0.26 -39.41 16.47
C THR A 189 1.32 -38.32 16.57
N THR A 190 1.34 -37.35 15.64
CA THR A 190 2.32 -36.25 15.66
C THR A 190 2.16 -35.42 16.94
N PRO A 191 3.21 -35.28 17.76
CA PRO A 191 3.18 -34.38 18.90
C PRO A 191 3.12 -32.92 18.45
N ASP A 192 2.62 -32.05 19.31
CA ASP A 192 2.64 -30.61 19.03
C ASP A 192 4.09 -30.12 18.84
N PRO A 193 4.47 -29.58 17.66
CA PRO A 193 5.79 -28.98 17.49
C PRO A 193 5.96 -27.73 18.36
N SER A 194 7.19 -27.33 18.61
CA SER A 194 7.47 -26.17 19.44
C SER A 194 6.74 -24.91 18.95
N GLY A 195 5.86 -24.35 19.80
CA GLY A 195 5.07 -23.16 19.49
C GLY A 195 3.89 -23.37 18.53
N ILE A 196 3.60 -24.62 18.15
CA ILE A 196 2.43 -24.99 17.34
C ILE A 196 1.51 -25.89 18.17
N LYS A 197 0.21 -25.56 18.22
CA LYS A 197 -0.83 -26.45 18.73
C LYS A 197 -1.59 -27.04 17.56
N ILE A 198 -1.51 -28.35 17.37
CA ILE A 198 -2.32 -29.11 16.40
C ILE A 198 -3.68 -29.36 17.05
N GLU A 199 -4.76 -28.79 16.49
CA GLU A 199 -6.11 -29.11 16.94
C GLU A 199 -6.48 -30.52 16.50
N LYS A 200 -7.02 -31.33 17.44
CA LYS A 200 -7.46 -32.70 17.19
C LYS A 200 -8.92 -32.84 17.63
N ASP A 201 -9.67 -33.67 16.91
CA ASP A 201 -11.04 -34.05 17.24
C ASP A 201 -11.09 -35.09 18.39
N GLU A 202 -12.28 -35.55 18.73
CA GLU A 202 -12.51 -36.52 19.81
C GLU A 202 -11.82 -37.87 19.54
N ASP A 203 -11.61 -38.24 18.28
CA ASP A 203 -10.92 -39.44 17.84
C ASP A 203 -9.40 -39.23 17.73
N GLY A 204 -8.88 -38.08 18.11
CA GLY A 204 -7.45 -37.71 18.05
C GLY A 204 -6.95 -37.39 16.66
N GLN A 205 -7.82 -37.22 15.64
CA GLN A 205 -7.44 -36.85 14.30
C GLN A 205 -7.24 -35.33 14.17
N PRO A 206 -6.24 -34.84 13.41
CA PRO A 206 -6.08 -33.41 13.17
C PRO A 206 -7.31 -32.82 12.50
N THR A 207 -7.84 -31.73 13.05
CA THR A 207 -9.03 -31.02 12.51
C THR A 207 -8.73 -30.20 11.26
N GLY A 208 -7.45 -29.93 11.01
CA GLY A 208 -6.97 -29.01 9.97
C GLY A 208 -6.47 -27.68 10.51
N ALA A 209 -6.74 -27.36 11.76
CA ALA A 209 -6.30 -26.11 12.37
C ALA A 209 -4.98 -26.27 13.13
N LEU A 210 -4.00 -25.42 12.79
CA LEU A 210 -2.69 -25.30 13.42
C LEU A 210 -2.57 -23.92 14.05
N ASN A 211 -2.43 -23.86 15.37
CA ASN A 211 -2.35 -22.59 16.10
C ASN A 211 -0.91 -22.30 16.53
N GLY A 212 -0.50 -21.05 16.39
CA GLY A 212 0.82 -20.52 16.74
C GLY A 212 1.60 -19.98 15.56
N GLY A 213 2.39 -18.93 15.81
CA GLY A 213 3.20 -18.28 14.77
C GLY A 213 4.09 -19.21 13.96
N PRO A 214 4.77 -20.20 14.57
CA PRO A 214 5.61 -21.15 13.83
C PRO A 214 4.85 -22.02 12.81
N ALA A 215 3.51 -22.14 12.90
CA ALA A 215 2.71 -22.83 11.88
C ALA A 215 2.81 -22.16 10.51
N ILE A 216 2.98 -20.82 10.47
CA ILE A 216 3.19 -20.08 9.22
C ILE A 216 4.55 -20.42 8.62
N GLY A 217 5.60 -20.54 9.44
CA GLY A 217 6.93 -21.01 9.00
C GLY A 217 6.85 -22.40 8.40
N LEU A 218 6.20 -23.35 9.11
CA LEU A 218 6.00 -24.71 8.63
C LEU A 218 5.27 -24.76 7.27
N LEU A 219 4.21 -23.96 7.09
CA LEU A 219 3.53 -23.84 5.79
C LEU A 219 4.50 -23.33 4.70
N ARG A 220 5.22 -22.24 4.96
CA ARG A 220 6.15 -21.63 3.98
C ARG A 220 7.27 -22.58 3.59
N ASP A 221 7.83 -23.33 4.53
CA ASP A 221 8.84 -24.37 4.26
C ASP A 221 8.31 -25.43 3.29
N LYS A 222 7.02 -25.77 3.36
CA LYS A 222 6.37 -26.75 2.48
C LYS A 222 5.97 -26.19 1.12
N LEU A 223 5.74 -24.88 1.02
CA LEU A 223 5.55 -24.23 -0.27
C LEU A 223 6.83 -24.25 -1.12
N GLY A 224 7.99 -24.33 -0.46
CA GLY A 224 9.30 -24.43 -1.07
C GLY A 224 9.79 -23.14 -1.72
N GLU A 225 11.00 -23.21 -2.26
CA GLU A 225 11.59 -22.07 -2.98
C GLU A 225 10.97 -21.92 -4.37
N VAL A 226 10.80 -20.67 -4.78
CA VAL A 226 10.30 -20.31 -6.11
C VAL A 226 11.47 -19.95 -7.01
N ALA A 227 11.54 -20.56 -8.18
CA ALA A 227 12.59 -20.28 -9.16
C ALA A 227 12.56 -18.78 -9.57
N ARG A 228 13.74 -18.22 -9.85
CA ARG A 228 13.93 -16.80 -10.17
C ARG A 228 12.99 -16.28 -11.25
N ASP A 229 12.88 -17.00 -12.37
CA ASP A 229 12.01 -16.59 -13.49
C ASP A 229 10.53 -16.56 -13.08
N LYS A 230 10.12 -17.55 -12.26
CA LYS A 230 8.76 -17.61 -11.72
C LYS A 230 8.50 -16.49 -10.71
N MET A 231 9.50 -16.11 -9.94
CA MET A 231 9.42 -14.95 -9.03
C MET A 231 9.17 -13.65 -9.81
N VAL A 232 9.87 -13.44 -10.93
CA VAL A 232 9.66 -12.29 -11.81
C VAL A 232 8.26 -12.32 -12.45
N GLU A 233 7.80 -13.49 -12.90
CA GLU A 233 6.43 -13.65 -13.41
C GLU A 233 5.39 -13.31 -12.33
N ASN A 234 5.59 -13.77 -11.11
CA ASN A 234 4.71 -13.50 -9.97
C ASN A 234 4.67 -12.00 -9.62
N ALA A 235 5.81 -11.30 -9.66
CA ALA A 235 5.85 -9.85 -9.46
C ALA A 235 4.99 -9.13 -10.51
N ARG A 236 5.03 -9.57 -11.79
CA ARG A 236 4.17 -9.02 -12.85
C ARG A 236 2.70 -9.34 -12.65
N LEU A 237 2.38 -10.57 -12.18
CA LEU A 237 1.01 -10.95 -11.84
C LEU A 237 0.46 -10.05 -10.74
N LEU A 238 1.22 -9.87 -9.66
CA LEU A 238 0.88 -8.98 -8.56
C LEU A 238 0.64 -7.55 -9.06
N MET A 239 1.58 -6.98 -9.82
CA MET A 239 1.43 -5.61 -10.33
C MET A 239 0.17 -5.44 -11.20
N ARG A 240 -0.21 -6.43 -12.01
CA ARG A 240 -1.47 -6.41 -12.78
C ARG A 240 -2.70 -6.39 -11.86
N ASP A 241 -2.67 -7.16 -10.78
CA ASP A 241 -3.78 -7.18 -9.83
C ASP A 241 -3.86 -5.88 -9.03
N LEU A 242 -2.72 -5.28 -8.66
CA LEU A 242 -2.66 -3.95 -8.07
C LEU A 242 -3.24 -2.87 -9.01
N ASN A 243 -2.92 -2.94 -10.31
CA ASN A 243 -3.51 -2.03 -11.30
C ASN A 243 -5.03 -2.17 -11.43
N LYS A 244 -5.59 -3.40 -11.34
CA LYS A 244 -7.05 -3.63 -11.32
C LYS A 244 -7.71 -2.98 -10.11
N MET A 245 -6.99 -2.91 -8.98
CA MET A 245 -7.45 -2.26 -7.77
C MET A 245 -7.21 -0.73 -7.75
N GLY A 246 -6.48 -0.20 -8.75
CA GLY A 246 -6.20 1.22 -8.88
C GLY A 246 -4.92 1.69 -8.18
N ILE A 247 -4.07 0.79 -7.72
CA ILE A 247 -2.77 1.13 -7.16
C ILE A 247 -1.82 1.41 -8.33
N THR A 248 -1.24 2.62 -8.34
CA THR A 248 -0.25 3.06 -9.33
C THR A 248 1.15 3.19 -8.75
N ALA A 249 1.25 3.32 -7.43
CA ALA A 249 2.51 3.35 -6.70
C ALA A 249 2.35 2.73 -5.31
N PHE A 250 3.43 2.17 -4.78
CA PHE A 250 3.47 1.72 -3.38
C PHE A 250 4.86 1.93 -2.76
N GLN A 251 4.89 1.92 -1.41
CA GLN A 251 6.11 1.78 -0.62
C GLN A 251 6.07 0.45 0.14
N ASP A 252 7.03 -0.45 -0.16
CA ASP A 252 7.23 -1.68 0.60
C ASP A 252 8.15 -1.41 1.78
N GLN A 253 7.66 -1.69 2.99
CA GLN A 253 8.38 -1.38 4.22
C GLN A 253 9.38 -2.47 4.63
N GLY A 254 9.58 -3.48 3.81
CA GLY A 254 10.37 -4.64 4.18
C GLY A 254 9.55 -5.59 5.06
N GLY A 255 10.05 -5.89 6.25
CA GLY A 255 9.36 -6.73 7.23
C GLY A 255 9.80 -8.19 7.21
N THR A 256 9.41 -8.90 8.26
CA THR A 256 9.81 -10.30 8.50
C THR A 256 9.58 -11.20 7.29
N GLY A 257 10.62 -11.92 6.90
CA GLY A 257 10.62 -12.82 5.75
C GLY A 257 10.94 -12.16 4.42
N MET A 258 11.26 -10.86 4.37
CA MET A 258 11.80 -10.22 3.17
C MET A 258 13.15 -10.83 2.81
N LYS A 259 13.35 -11.12 1.52
CA LYS A 259 14.58 -11.68 0.95
C LYS A 259 15.10 -10.77 -0.17
N ALA A 260 16.40 -10.79 -0.42
CA ALA A 260 17.00 -10.09 -1.55
C ALA A 260 16.39 -10.50 -2.91
N SER A 261 15.99 -11.77 -3.04
CA SER A 261 15.33 -12.31 -4.25
C SER A 261 13.98 -11.65 -4.55
N HIS A 262 13.25 -11.19 -3.53
CA HIS A 262 11.99 -10.46 -3.72
C HIS A 262 12.25 -9.12 -4.40
N ILE A 263 13.21 -8.34 -3.89
CA ILE A 263 13.63 -7.05 -4.47
C ILE A 263 14.19 -7.26 -5.88
N GLU A 264 15.00 -8.31 -6.06
CA GLU A 264 15.60 -8.64 -7.36
C GLU A 264 14.56 -8.93 -8.43
N ALA A 265 13.44 -9.60 -8.09
CA ALA A 265 12.36 -9.87 -9.05
C ALA A 265 11.74 -8.57 -9.61
N PHE A 266 11.50 -7.58 -8.75
CA PHE A 266 11.02 -6.26 -9.17
C PHE A 266 12.08 -5.49 -9.96
N ARG A 267 13.35 -5.55 -9.56
CA ARG A 267 14.45 -4.94 -10.31
C ARG A 267 14.57 -5.50 -11.72
N ILE A 268 14.45 -6.83 -11.90
CA ILE A 268 14.45 -7.44 -13.24
C ILE A 268 13.26 -6.97 -14.06
N ALA A 269 12.07 -6.85 -13.46
CA ALA A 269 10.91 -6.30 -14.14
C ALA A 269 11.14 -4.83 -14.55
N HIS A 270 11.78 -4.04 -13.69
CA HIS A 270 12.19 -2.66 -13.97
C HIS A 270 13.18 -2.59 -15.14
N ASP A 271 14.31 -3.30 -15.06
CA ASP A 271 15.39 -3.25 -16.06
C ASP A 271 14.93 -3.76 -17.43
N SER A 272 13.87 -4.58 -17.46
CA SER A 272 13.24 -5.05 -18.71
C SER A 272 12.07 -4.17 -19.20
N GLY A 273 11.81 -3.02 -18.56
CA GLY A 273 10.74 -2.09 -18.93
C GLY A 273 9.32 -2.64 -18.73
N GLN A 274 9.14 -3.55 -17.78
CA GLN A 274 7.88 -4.27 -17.55
C GLN A 274 7.16 -3.86 -16.26
N MET A 275 7.61 -2.78 -15.62
CA MET A 275 6.90 -2.21 -14.49
C MET A 275 5.56 -1.60 -14.92
N THR A 276 4.53 -1.87 -14.16
CA THR A 276 3.20 -1.25 -14.33
C THR A 276 2.71 -0.56 -13.05
N VAL A 277 3.47 -0.67 -11.97
CA VAL A 277 3.27 0.03 -10.70
C VAL A 277 4.62 0.58 -10.25
N ARG A 278 4.67 1.85 -9.82
CA ARG A 278 5.90 2.44 -9.25
C ARG A 278 6.15 1.81 -7.90
N SER A 279 7.34 1.26 -7.69
CA SER A 279 7.65 0.41 -6.54
C SER A 279 8.82 0.98 -5.76
N PHE A 280 8.53 1.62 -4.65
CA PHE A 280 9.53 2.14 -3.72
C PHE A 280 9.65 1.18 -2.53
N TYR A 281 10.84 1.06 -1.93
CA TYR A 281 11.05 0.11 -0.85
C TYR A 281 12.06 0.62 0.17
N ASN A 282 11.97 0.07 1.39
CA ASN A 282 12.94 0.30 2.44
C ASN A 282 13.89 -0.89 2.57
N TYR A 283 15.14 -0.61 2.91
CA TYR A 283 16.09 -1.62 3.33
C TYR A 283 15.62 -2.25 4.64
N TYR A 284 15.77 -3.56 4.77
CA TYR A 284 15.29 -4.30 5.91
C TYR A 284 16.30 -5.35 6.38
N GLU A 285 16.59 -5.34 7.68
CA GLU A 285 17.25 -6.41 8.42
C GLU A 285 16.60 -6.56 9.80
N GLU A 286 16.79 -7.71 10.44
CA GLU A 286 16.24 -8.02 11.77
C GLU A 286 17.34 -8.17 12.82
N PRO A 287 18.01 -7.10 13.27
CA PRO A 287 18.95 -7.22 14.37
C PRO A 287 18.21 -7.62 15.65
N ARG A 288 18.71 -8.70 16.29
CA ARG A 288 18.08 -9.32 17.47
C ARG A 288 18.95 -9.26 18.72
N SER A 289 20.25 -8.96 18.56
CA SER A 289 21.25 -8.88 19.62
C SER A 289 22.08 -7.61 19.53
N ALA A 290 22.87 -7.31 20.58
CA ALA A 290 23.82 -6.20 20.56
C ALA A 290 24.90 -6.39 19.47
N ALA A 291 25.32 -7.62 19.22
CA ALA A 291 26.29 -7.92 18.16
C ALA A 291 25.71 -7.64 16.77
N ASP A 292 24.44 -7.97 16.52
CA ASP A 292 23.77 -7.64 15.24
C ASP A 292 23.69 -6.12 15.05
N VAL A 293 23.40 -5.39 16.14
CA VAL A 293 23.37 -3.92 16.14
C VAL A 293 24.74 -3.35 15.76
N ASP A 294 25.82 -3.85 16.35
CA ASP A 294 27.19 -3.41 16.05
C ASP A 294 27.56 -3.70 14.57
N ASN A 295 27.23 -4.89 14.10
CA ASN A 295 27.45 -5.29 12.70
C ASN A 295 26.66 -4.42 11.72
N LEU A 296 25.40 -4.10 12.01
CA LEU A 296 24.58 -3.25 11.13
C LEU A 296 25.10 -1.81 11.13
N ILE A 297 25.49 -1.26 12.29
CA ILE A 297 26.08 0.09 12.38
C ILE A 297 27.37 0.18 11.54
N ALA A 298 28.22 -0.84 11.57
CA ALA A 298 29.47 -0.87 10.80
C ALA A 298 29.23 -0.81 9.28
N ARG A 299 28.10 -1.35 8.80
CA ARG A 299 27.70 -1.38 7.38
C ARG A 299 26.67 -0.31 6.99
N MET A 300 26.23 0.54 7.93
CA MET A 300 25.17 1.52 7.68
C MET A 300 25.48 2.44 6.49
N GLY A 301 26.75 2.76 6.27
CA GLY A 301 27.18 3.56 5.12
C GLY A 301 27.06 2.86 3.75
N GLU A 302 26.77 1.57 3.70
CA GLU A 302 26.54 0.82 2.47
C GLU A 302 25.09 0.99 1.95
N ILE A 303 24.16 1.35 2.85
CA ILE A 303 22.78 1.65 2.48
C ILE A 303 22.75 2.99 1.77
N LYS A 304 22.40 2.98 0.48
CA LYS A 304 22.42 4.15 -0.42
C LYS A 304 21.01 4.41 -0.98
N PRO A 305 20.13 5.10 -0.24
CA PRO A 305 18.83 5.49 -0.77
C PRO A 305 18.97 6.46 -1.97
N PHE A 306 17.91 6.54 -2.78
CA PHE A 306 17.76 7.49 -3.89
C PHE A 306 18.82 7.33 -4.99
N GLN A 307 19.15 6.07 -5.34
CA GLN A 307 20.02 5.72 -6.46
C GLN A 307 19.24 5.11 -7.65
N GLY A 308 17.92 4.93 -7.49
CA GLY A 308 17.02 4.44 -8.51
C GLY A 308 16.41 5.56 -9.33
N ASP A 309 15.15 5.38 -9.75
CA ASP A 309 14.40 6.36 -10.54
C ASP A 309 12.94 6.47 -10.05
N ASP A 310 12.07 7.13 -10.85
CA ASP A 310 10.67 7.36 -10.53
C ASP A 310 9.81 6.07 -10.63
N TRP A 311 10.37 4.92 -10.99
CA TRP A 311 9.69 3.64 -11.10
C TRP A 311 10.13 2.64 -10.04
N PHE A 312 11.41 2.64 -9.66
CA PHE A 312 11.95 1.68 -8.70
C PHE A 312 13.11 2.28 -7.92
N ASP A 313 12.94 2.46 -6.61
CA ASP A 313 14.00 3.04 -5.78
C ASP A 313 13.96 2.55 -4.33
N LEU A 314 15.14 2.49 -3.72
CA LEU A 314 15.34 2.35 -2.28
C LEU A 314 15.18 3.73 -1.62
N THR A 315 14.27 3.86 -0.65
CA THR A 315 13.97 5.17 -0.04
C THR A 315 14.46 5.36 1.39
N GLY A 316 14.75 4.28 2.10
CA GLY A 316 15.18 4.37 3.50
C GLY A 316 15.37 3.03 4.19
N TYR A 317 15.17 3.01 5.49
CA TYR A 317 15.23 1.84 6.36
C TYR A 317 13.86 1.64 7.05
N GLY A 318 13.37 0.42 7.15
CA GLY A 318 12.13 0.12 7.86
C GLY A 318 11.74 -1.34 7.75
N GLU A 319 10.65 -1.77 8.42
CA GLU A 319 9.90 -1.00 9.44
C GLU A 319 10.38 -1.30 10.88
N THR A 320 11.14 -2.38 11.07
CA THR A 320 11.62 -2.81 12.39
C THR A 320 13.11 -2.58 12.51
N LEU A 321 13.50 -1.56 13.26
CA LEU A 321 14.91 -1.22 13.43
C LEU A 321 15.64 -2.16 14.40
N TYR A 322 14.95 -2.67 15.43
CA TYR A 322 15.46 -3.65 16.38
C TYR A 322 14.33 -4.61 16.78
N PHE A 323 14.42 -5.85 16.35
CA PHE A 323 13.30 -6.79 16.39
C PHE A 323 12.72 -7.06 17.79
N PRO A 324 13.50 -7.14 18.88
CA PRO A 324 12.95 -7.31 20.22
C PRO A 324 12.00 -6.20 20.70
N LEU A 325 11.91 -5.08 19.98
CA LEU A 325 10.97 -3.99 20.25
C LEU A 325 9.76 -3.97 19.32
N HIS A 326 9.65 -4.96 18.41
CA HIS A 326 8.48 -5.11 17.56
C HIS A 326 7.26 -5.46 18.40
N ASP A 327 6.25 -4.60 18.42
CA ASP A 327 5.00 -4.86 19.13
C ASP A 327 3.94 -5.53 18.23
N ALA A 328 2.88 -6.01 18.84
CA ALA A 328 1.78 -6.67 18.14
C ALA A 328 0.45 -6.06 18.58
N LEU A 329 -0.38 -5.68 17.61
CA LEU A 329 -1.70 -5.06 17.82
C LEU A 329 -2.60 -5.85 18.77
N LEU A 330 -2.52 -7.17 18.71
CA LEU A 330 -3.33 -8.07 19.55
C LEU A 330 -2.65 -8.42 20.89
N ALA A 331 -1.55 -7.74 21.27
CA ALA A 331 -1.01 -7.79 22.63
C ALA A 331 -1.73 -6.76 23.52
N LYS A 332 -1.85 -7.06 24.82
CA LYS A 332 -2.51 -6.14 25.77
C LYS A 332 -1.73 -4.85 25.99
N ALA A 333 -0.41 -4.91 25.93
CA ALA A 333 0.49 -3.77 26.11
C ALA A 333 1.86 -4.08 25.50
N ALA A 334 2.60 -3.04 25.16
CA ALA A 334 4.02 -3.10 24.84
C ALA A 334 4.81 -2.48 26.01
N ASN A 335 5.85 -3.18 26.46
CA ASN A 335 6.70 -2.74 27.55
C ASN A 335 8.18 -2.81 27.12
N PRO A 336 8.65 -1.87 26.29
CA PRO A 336 10.02 -1.85 25.81
C PRO A 336 11.00 -1.69 26.98
N SER A 337 12.01 -2.57 27.09
CA SER A 337 13.02 -2.44 28.13
C SER A 337 13.99 -1.28 27.83
N ALA A 338 14.51 -0.66 28.88
CA ALA A 338 15.47 0.44 28.74
C ALA A 338 16.71 0.04 27.93
N ASP A 339 17.20 -1.20 28.09
CA ASP A 339 18.39 -1.66 27.37
C ASP A 339 18.09 -1.92 25.89
N ALA A 340 16.92 -2.46 25.55
CA ALA A 340 16.48 -2.61 24.17
C ALA A 340 16.31 -1.23 23.50
N LEU A 341 15.73 -0.24 24.19
CA LEU A 341 15.61 1.12 23.68
C LEU A 341 16.98 1.80 23.46
N LYS A 342 17.99 1.52 24.30
CA LYS A 342 19.37 2.00 24.05
C LYS A 342 19.97 1.42 22.76
N LEU A 343 19.77 0.13 22.50
CA LEU A 343 20.22 -0.50 21.24
C LEU A 343 19.51 0.09 20.03
N TRP A 344 18.20 0.27 20.12
CA TRP A 344 17.40 0.95 19.10
C TRP A 344 17.90 2.39 18.86
N GLN A 345 18.17 3.15 19.93
CA GLN A 345 18.68 4.52 19.85
C GLN A 345 20.05 4.57 19.16
N ARG A 346 20.95 3.61 19.40
CA ARG A 346 22.24 3.52 18.72
C ARG A 346 22.10 3.35 17.21
N LEU A 347 21.19 2.45 16.78
CA LEU A 347 20.86 2.25 15.36
C LEU A 347 20.23 3.51 14.75
N GLY A 348 19.25 4.10 15.41
CA GLY A 348 18.62 5.33 14.96
C GLY A 348 19.62 6.49 14.80
N LEU A 349 20.55 6.63 15.75
CA LEU A 349 21.63 7.63 15.66
C LEU A 349 22.54 7.37 14.44
N ALA A 350 22.83 6.12 14.15
CA ALA A 350 23.64 5.76 12.97
C ALA A 350 22.88 6.11 11.66
N LEU A 351 21.57 5.84 11.58
CA LEU A 351 20.73 6.26 10.45
C LEU A 351 20.74 7.79 10.30
N ALA A 352 20.53 8.53 11.40
CA ALA A 352 20.53 10.00 11.37
C ALA A 352 21.87 10.58 10.92
N LYS A 353 23.01 10.00 11.35
CA LYS A 353 24.36 10.40 10.92
C LYS A 353 24.60 10.17 9.43
N ASN A 354 23.96 9.15 8.84
CA ASN A 354 24.04 8.84 7.41
C ASN A 354 22.92 9.52 6.58
N GLY A 355 22.02 10.30 7.19
CA GLY A 355 20.95 11.00 6.51
C GLY A 355 19.86 10.07 5.95
N ILE A 356 19.68 8.89 6.54
CA ILE A 356 18.77 7.86 6.05
C ILE A 356 17.38 8.06 6.66
N HIS A 357 16.33 8.02 5.81
CA HIS A 357 14.95 7.94 6.22
C HIS A 357 14.70 6.67 7.03
N LEU A 358 13.85 6.76 8.06
CA LEU A 358 13.46 5.64 8.91
C LEU A 358 11.93 5.55 8.99
N ASN A 359 11.39 4.38 8.68
CA ASN A 359 10.03 4.00 9.03
C ASN A 359 10.04 3.10 10.27
N VAL A 360 9.15 3.35 11.23
CA VAL A 360 9.11 2.64 12.52
C VAL A 360 7.74 2.06 12.77
N HIS A 361 7.68 0.75 12.91
CA HIS A 361 6.52 0.03 13.41
C HIS A 361 6.25 0.38 14.88
N ALA A 362 5.12 1.02 15.18
CA ALA A 362 4.73 1.40 16.54
C ALA A 362 3.21 1.45 16.69
N GLN A 363 2.63 0.46 17.35
CA GLN A 363 1.18 0.30 17.49
C GLN A 363 0.68 0.72 18.87
N LEU A 364 1.29 0.16 19.90
CA LEU A 364 0.81 0.27 21.26
C LEU A 364 1.48 1.42 22.03
N ARG A 365 0.79 1.91 23.03
CA ARG A 365 1.18 3.07 23.82
C ARG A 365 2.64 3.04 24.28
N GLY A 366 3.11 1.92 24.83
CA GLY A 366 4.47 1.79 25.35
C GLY A 366 5.56 1.90 24.28
N SER A 367 5.33 1.33 23.08
CA SER A 367 6.26 1.45 21.96
C SER A 367 6.32 2.89 21.44
N ILE A 368 5.16 3.52 21.21
CA ILE A 368 5.08 4.91 20.75
C ILE A 368 5.86 5.84 21.68
N GLU A 369 5.61 5.75 22.99
CA GLU A 369 6.27 6.59 23.99
C GLU A 369 7.78 6.31 24.09
N GLY A 370 8.17 5.03 24.07
CA GLY A 370 9.57 4.62 24.13
C GLY A 370 10.36 5.12 22.92
N PHE A 371 9.84 4.94 21.72
CA PHE A 371 10.50 5.39 20.50
C PHE A 371 10.55 6.92 20.39
N LEU A 372 9.50 7.64 20.76
CA LEU A 372 9.54 9.10 20.79
C LEU A 372 10.63 9.61 21.74
N THR A 373 10.76 9.00 22.92
CA THR A 373 11.80 9.37 23.90
C THR A 373 13.20 9.11 23.33
N ALA A 374 13.39 7.98 22.63
CA ALA A 374 14.66 7.68 21.99
C ALA A 374 14.95 8.65 20.82
N MET A 375 13.95 9.01 20.00
CA MET A 375 14.10 9.99 18.92
C MET A 375 14.42 11.40 19.44
N GLU A 376 13.82 11.82 20.54
CA GLU A 376 14.16 13.08 21.20
C GLU A 376 15.64 13.12 21.66
N ALA A 377 16.14 11.97 22.18
CA ALA A 377 17.54 11.85 22.55
C ALA A 377 18.47 11.89 21.32
N ILE A 378 18.12 11.17 20.26
CA ILE A 378 18.85 11.22 18.98
C ILE A 378 18.88 12.63 18.42
N ASN A 379 17.74 13.32 18.41
CA ASN A 379 17.61 14.68 17.86
C ASN A 379 18.49 15.72 18.57
N LYS A 380 18.78 15.52 19.87
CA LYS A 380 19.72 16.37 20.63
C LYS A 380 21.16 16.20 20.15
N GLU A 381 21.56 15.00 19.76
CA GLU A 381 22.91 14.68 19.28
C GLU A 381 23.04 14.93 17.76
N ARG A 382 22.03 14.53 17.00
CA ARG A 382 21.96 14.69 15.55
C ARG A 382 20.53 15.06 15.15
N PRO A 383 20.28 16.28 14.66
CA PRO A 383 18.95 16.67 14.22
C PRO A 383 18.36 15.71 13.16
N ILE A 384 17.12 15.29 13.37
CA ILE A 384 16.38 14.38 12.47
C ILE A 384 15.38 15.11 11.59
N LYS A 385 15.15 16.40 11.81
CA LYS A 385 14.28 17.24 11.00
C LYS A 385 14.71 17.18 9.53
N GLY A 386 13.72 16.99 8.63
CA GLY A 386 13.95 16.85 7.20
C GLY A 386 14.35 15.44 6.75
N LEU A 387 14.64 14.50 7.67
CA LEU A 387 14.84 13.09 7.32
C LEU A 387 13.53 12.34 7.06
N ARG A 388 12.38 12.99 7.30
CA ARG A 388 11.03 12.43 7.14
C ARG A 388 10.83 11.11 7.91
N TRP A 389 11.44 10.99 9.09
CA TRP A 389 11.22 9.80 9.92
C TRP A 389 9.74 9.62 10.19
N THR A 390 9.26 8.40 10.10
CA THR A 390 7.84 8.09 10.06
C THR A 390 7.49 7.02 11.06
N PHE A 391 6.39 7.20 11.79
CA PHE A 391 5.74 6.12 12.50
C PHE A 391 4.66 5.47 11.65
N SER A 392 4.66 4.15 11.64
CA SER A 392 3.60 3.32 11.09
C SER A 392 2.63 2.88 12.17
N HIS A 393 1.35 2.81 11.82
CA HIS A 393 0.22 2.31 12.63
C HIS A 393 -0.34 3.33 13.61
N LEU A 394 0.37 3.63 14.70
CA LEU A 394 -0.03 4.60 15.73
C LEU A 394 -1.40 4.28 16.36
N ASP A 395 -1.75 2.99 16.52
CA ASP A 395 -3.08 2.57 16.97
C ASP A 395 -3.47 3.16 18.32
N GLN A 396 -2.52 3.29 19.27
CA GLN A 396 -2.76 3.88 20.59
C GLN A 396 -2.10 5.24 20.79
N ALA A 397 -1.91 6.02 19.72
CA ALA A 397 -1.38 7.37 19.83
C ALA A 397 -2.32 8.30 20.60
N GLN A 398 -1.75 9.27 21.29
CA GLN A 398 -2.45 10.31 22.03
C GLN A 398 -2.05 11.70 21.52
N ALA A 399 -2.85 12.71 21.83
CA ALA A 399 -2.60 14.08 21.39
C ALA A 399 -1.19 14.58 21.73
N GLN A 400 -0.70 14.25 22.93
CA GLN A 400 0.65 14.62 23.35
C GLN A 400 1.77 13.99 22.51
N ASP A 401 1.51 12.80 21.92
CA ASP A 401 2.48 12.14 21.04
C ASP A 401 2.56 12.87 19.70
N LEU A 402 1.42 13.23 19.15
CA LEU A 402 1.33 14.00 17.89
C LEU A 402 2.02 15.37 18.03
N GLU A 403 1.91 16.02 19.19
CA GLU A 403 2.64 17.25 19.48
C GLU A 403 4.16 17.01 19.56
N ARG A 404 4.62 15.89 20.12
CA ARG A 404 6.03 15.50 20.12
C ARG A 404 6.53 15.21 18.71
N MET A 405 5.75 14.46 17.92
CA MET A 405 6.03 14.18 16.50
C MET A 405 6.17 15.48 15.71
N LYS A 406 5.24 16.41 15.88
CA LYS A 406 5.25 17.71 15.18
C LYS A 406 6.52 18.51 15.48
N ARG A 407 6.97 18.54 16.73
CA ARG A 407 8.22 19.22 17.11
C ARG A 407 9.47 18.59 16.49
N LEU A 408 9.45 17.27 16.26
CA LEU A 408 10.55 16.49 15.68
C LEU A 408 10.48 16.37 14.16
N ASP A 409 9.42 16.87 13.51
CA ASP A 409 9.14 16.70 12.08
C ASP A 409 8.98 15.21 11.69
N ILE A 410 8.30 14.45 12.55
CA ILE A 410 8.00 13.03 12.34
C ILE A 410 6.64 12.90 11.68
N TYR A 411 6.54 12.03 10.69
CA TYR A 411 5.37 11.76 9.87
C TYR A 411 4.60 10.53 10.37
N ALA A 412 3.38 10.31 9.87
CA ALA A 412 2.56 9.16 10.23
C ALA A 412 2.02 8.42 9.00
N GLN A 413 2.15 7.09 9.00
CA GLN A 413 1.49 6.19 8.06
C GLN A 413 0.45 5.38 8.82
N ILE A 414 -0.82 5.50 8.43
CA ILE A 414 -1.96 4.89 9.13
C ILE A 414 -2.57 3.79 8.28
N HIS A 415 -2.91 2.67 8.90
CA HIS A 415 -3.26 1.45 8.19
C HIS A 415 -4.66 0.94 8.55
N SER A 416 -5.28 0.31 7.57
CA SER A 416 -6.66 -0.15 7.66
C SER A 416 -6.83 -1.53 8.34
N ARG A 417 -5.93 -1.92 9.26
CA ARG A 417 -6.01 -3.20 9.99
C ARG A 417 -7.37 -3.46 10.65
N PRO A 418 -8.09 -2.45 11.21
CA PRO A 418 -9.41 -2.68 11.79
C PRO A 418 -10.45 -3.20 10.79
N THR A 419 -10.22 -3.08 9.48
CA THR A 419 -11.14 -3.59 8.44
C THR A 419 -11.40 -5.08 8.53
N ILE A 420 -10.45 -5.86 9.05
CA ILE A 420 -10.61 -7.31 9.27
C ILE A 420 -10.22 -7.74 10.70
N GLN A 421 -9.47 -6.92 11.44
CA GLN A 421 -9.03 -7.24 12.80
C GLN A 421 -9.89 -6.59 13.90
N GLY A 422 -10.82 -5.70 13.55
CA GLY A 422 -11.55 -4.88 14.52
C GLY A 422 -12.20 -5.67 15.66
N MET A 423 -12.81 -6.82 15.38
CA MET A 423 -13.40 -7.65 16.42
C MET A 423 -12.36 -8.38 17.28
N LEU A 424 -11.21 -8.73 16.73
CA LEU A 424 -10.10 -9.29 17.52
C LEU A 424 -9.48 -8.22 18.41
N MET A 425 -9.33 -7.00 17.90
CA MET A 425 -8.89 -5.85 18.69
C MET A 425 -9.85 -5.58 19.84
N PHE A 426 -11.18 -5.65 19.59
CA PHE A 426 -12.18 -5.47 20.62
C PHE A 426 -12.09 -6.53 21.73
N LYS A 427 -11.81 -7.79 21.39
CA LYS A 427 -11.59 -8.87 22.39
C LYS A 427 -10.38 -8.59 23.29
N VAL A 428 -9.38 -7.85 22.82
CA VAL A 428 -8.15 -7.54 23.57
C VAL A 428 -8.22 -6.20 24.29
N HIS A 429 -8.72 -5.15 23.62
CA HIS A 429 -8.65 -3.75 24.05
C HIS A 429 -10.00 -3.17 24.49
N GLY A 430 -11.11 -3.94 24.32
CA GLY A 430 -12.46 -3.46 24.64
C GLY A 430 -12.83 -2.22 23.82
N ASP A 431 -13.52 -1.28 24.47
CA ASP A 431 -14.00 -0.03 23.85
C ASP A 431 -12.90 0.89 23.30
N LEU A 432 -11.65 0.73 23.76
CA LEU A 432 -10.52 1.49 23.21
C LEU A 432 -10.36 1.26 21.71
N THR A 433 -10.70 0.07 21.21
CA THR A 433 -10.66 -0.29 19.79
C THR A 433 -11.36 0.72 18.89
N TYR A 434 -12.46 1.35 19.36
CA TYR A 434 -13.19 2.34 18.57
C TYR A 434 -12.40 3.63 18.28
N ASP A 435 -11.27 3.84 18.95
CA ASP A 435 -10.37 4.96 18.77
C ASP A 435 -8.96 4.51 18.32
N MET A 436 -8.85 3.30 17.73
CA MET A 436 -7.60 2.70 17.27
C MET A 436 -7.64 2.42 15.76
N PRO A 437 -6.85 3.17 14.96
CA PRO A 437 -6.06 4.36 15.28
C PRO A 437 -6.95 5.59 15.49
N PRO A 438 -6.49 6.64 16.19
CA PRO A 438 -7.26 7.87 16.41
C PRO A 438 -7.23 8.78 15.18
N LEU A 439 -7.89 8.35 14.09
CA LEU A 439 -7.74 8.88 12.74
C LEU A 439 -8.11 10.38 12.64
N ARG A 440 -9.24 10.79 13.26
CA ARG A 440 -9.65 12.20 13.28
C ARG A 440 -8.65 13.08 14.03
N MET A 441 -8.14 12.61 15.17
CA MET A 441 -7.14 13.33 15.94
C MET A 441 -5.83 13.49 15.17
N ILE A 442 -5.40 12.46 14.42
CA ILE A 442 -4.22 12.51 13.54
C ILE A 442 -4.43 13.53 12.43
N GLN A 443 -5.57 13.50 11.75
CA GLN A 443 -5.94 14.47 10.71
C GLN A 443 -5.88 15.91 11.24
N ASP A 444 -6.43 16.16 12.41
CA ASP A 444 -6.54 17.51 12.99
C ASP A 444 -5.22 18.02 13.59
N SER A 445 -4.25 17.14 13.85
CA SER A 445 -2.96 17.50 14.46
C SER A 445 -2.07 18.37 13.57
N GLY A 446 -2.26 18.27 12.25
CA GLY A 446 -1.46 18.97 11.24
C GLY A 446 -0.05 18.41 11.06
N ILE A 447 0.25 17.17 11.54
CA ILE A 447 1.44 16.43 11.13
C ILE A 447 1.26 15.90 9.70
N PRO A 448 2.32 15.72 8.90
CA PRO A 448 2.21 15.02 7.64
C PRO A 448 1.82 13.56 7.89
N TRP A 449 0.73 13.11 7.25
CA TRP A 449 0.25 11.75 7.41
C TRP A 449 -0.43 11.23 6.13
N GLY A 450 -0.57 9.92 5.99
CA GLY A 450 -1.26 9.30 4.88
C GLY A 450 -1.80 7.92 5.21
N LEU A 451 -2.66 7.39 4.33
CA LEU A 451 -3.29 6.09 4.45
C LEU A 451 -2.52 5.02 3.67
N GLY A 452 -2.32 3.86 4.29
CA GLY A 452 -1.80 2.65 3.66
C GLY A 452 -2.60 1.42 4.04
N SER A 453 -2.31 0.30 3.41
CA SER A 453 -3.01 -0.95 3.71
C SER A 453 -2.33 -1.75 4.82
N ASP A 454 -1.02 -1.92 4.77
CA ASP A 454 -0.26 -2.95 5.47
C ASP A 454 -0.57 -4.36 4.92
N ALA A 455 -0.94 -4.41 3.62
CA ALA A 455 -1.25 -5.67 2.93
C ALA A 455 0.04 -6.48 2.72
N THR A 456 -0.07 -7.78 2.56
CA THR A 456 -1.25 -8.60 2.20
C THR A 456 -1.75 -9.49 3.34
N ALA A 457 -0.94 -9.72 4.38
CA ALA A 457 -1.24 -10.74 5.38
C ALA A 457 -2.24 -10.26 6.45
N VAL A 458 -2.20 -8.99 6.82
CA VAL A 458 -2.97 -8.45 7.96
C VAL A 458 -4.12 -7.54 7.56
N THR A 459 -4.22 -7.20 6.28
CA THR A 459 -5.31 -6.40 5.69
C THR A 459 -5.57 -6.81 4.25
N PRO A 460 -6.75 -6.46 3.70
CA PRO A 460 -7.02 -6.47 2.27
C PRO A 460 -6.11 -5.49 1.50
N SER A 461 -5.82 -5.82 0.23
CA SER A 461 -5.00 -4.97 -0.64
C SER A 461 -5.79 -3.83 -1.31
N SER A 462 -7.13 -3.92 -1.35
CA SER A 462 -7.97 -2.95 -2.04
C SER A 462 -7.95 -1.57 -1.37
N PRO A 463 -7.49 -0.50 -2.06
CA PRO A 463 -7.48 0.85 -1.49
C PRO A 463 -8.90 1.38 -1.24
N PHE A 464 -9.91 0.92 -1.98
CA PHE A 464 -11.29 1.30 -1.72
C PHE A 464 -11.82 0.71 -0.41
N THR A 465 -11.26 -0.40 0.08
CA THR A 465 -11.51 -0.90 1.45
C THR A 465 -10.94 0.06 2.49
N THR A 466 -9.72 0.56 2.28
CA THR A 466 -9.09 1.55 3.17
C THR A 466 -9.87 2.88 3.18
N LEU A 467 -10.25 3.39 2.01
CA LEU A 467 -11.04 4.62 1.87
C LEU A 467 -12.43 4.47 2.51
N TRP A 468 -13.10 3.34 2.28
CA TRP A 468 -14.40 3.03 2.88
C TRP A 468 -14.33 2.98 4.40
N TRP A 469 -13.33 2.29 4.95
CA TRP A 469 -13.12 2.22 6.40
C TRP A 469 -12.84 3.60 7.00
N ALA A 470 -11.98 4.39 6.39
CA ALA A 470 -11.64 5.72 6.88
C ALA A 470 -12.86 6.65 6.95
N VAL A 471 -13.82 6.49 6.02
CA VAL A 471 -15.05 7.30 5.95
C VAL A 471 -16.18 6.75 6.83
N THR A 472 -16.33 5.42 6.92
CA THR A 472 -17.47 4.79 7.61
C THR A 472 -17.14 4.28 9.00
N GLY A 473 -15.89 3.96 9.26
CA GLY A 473 -15.44 3.32 10.49
C GLY A 473 -15.84 1.85 10.63
N LYS A 474 -16.31 1.22 9.53
CA LYS A 474 -16.79 -0.17 9.53
C LYS A 474 -15.71 -1.16 9.14
N MET A 475 -15.79 -2.38 9.65
CA MET A 475 -15.03 -3.53 9.14
C MET A 475 -15.81 -4.26 8.05
N VAL A 476 -15.12 -5.08 7.26
CA VAL A 476 -15.76 -6.03 6.34
C VAL A 476 -16.76 -6.89 7.12
N GLY A 477 -17.97 -7.05 6.59
CA GLY A 477 -19.10 -7.58 7.35
C GLY A 477 -19.97 -6.53 8.05
N GLY A 478 -19.60 -5.23 7.97
CA GLY A 478 -20.48 -4.09 8.30
C GLY A 478 -20.47 -3.64 9.76
N ARG A 479 -19.72 -4.28 10.66
CA ARG A 479 -19.66 -3.87 12.08
C ARG A 479 -18.86 -2.58 12.25
N GLN A 480 -19.33 -1.69 13.14
CA GLN A 480 -18.60 -0.47 13.52
C GLN A 480 -17.37 -0.83 14.36
N VAL A 481 -16.20 -0.34 13.99
CA VAL A 481 -14.91 -0.58 14.66
C VAL A 481 -14.10 0.69 14.85
N LEU A 482 -14.51 1.82 14.27
CA LEU A 482 -13.85 3.12 14.43
C LEU A 482 -14.89 4.23 14.59
N ARG A 483 -14.69 5.13 15.58
CA ARG A 483 -15.53 6.33 15.79
C ARG A 483 -14.95 7.57 15.14
N GLN A 484 -13.63 7.67 15.11
CA GLN A 484 -12.88 8.84 14.63
C GLN A 484 -12.68 8.79 13.11
N THR A 485 -13.75 8.92 12.35
CA THR A 485 -13.72 8.92 10.88
C THR A 485 -13.32 10.27 10.29
N ILE A 486 -13.02 10.29 8.99
CA ILE A 486 -12.65 11.48 8.21
C ILE A 486 -13.57 11.63 7.00
N SER A 487 -13.52 12.81 6.34
CA SER A 487 -14.31 13.05 5.12
C SER A 487 -13.75 12.26 3.92
N ARG A 488 -14.54 12.17 2.85
CA ARG A 488 -14.11 11.51 1.60
C ARG A 488 -12.94 12.23 0.95
N GLU A 489 -12.97 13.56 0.96
CA GLU A 489 -11.91 14.40 0.43
C GLU A 489 -10.61 14.19 1.22
N GLU A 490 -10.69 14.20 2.55
CA GLU A 490 -9.54 13.94 3.43
C GLU A 490 -8.96 12.54 3.19
N ALA A 491 -9.81 11.52 3.08
CA ALA A 491 -9.39 10.15 2.81
C ALA A 491 -8.73 10.02 1.43
N LEU A 492 -9.30 10.64 0.39
CA LEU A 492 -8.70 10.62 -0.95
C LEU A 492 -7.36 11.37 -0.99
N ILE A 493 -7.25 12.53 -0.34
CA ILE A 493 -5.99 13.25 -0.18
C ILE A 493 -4.95 12.37 0.53
N ALA A 494 -5.34 11.71 1.62
CA ALA A 494 -4.46 10.84 2.39
C ALA A 494 -3.96 9.61 1.60
N HIS A 495 -4.74 9.13 0.62
CA HIS A 495 -4.39 7.98 -0.22
C HIS A 495 -3.78 8.36 -1.59
N THR A 496 -3.58 9.65 -1.86
CA THR A 496 -3.02 10.16 -3.13
C THR A 496 -1.93 11.19 -2.86
N ARG A 497 -2.28 12.51 -2.76
CA ARG A 497 -1.33 13.61 -2.65
C ARG A 497 -0.46 13.53 -1.39
N ALA A 498 -1.04 13.19 -0.25
CA ALA A 498 -0.27 13.02 0.97
C ALA A 498 0.69 11.83 0.87
N ASN A 499 0.26 10.74 0.24
CA ASN A 499 1.11 9.57 0.07
C ASN A 499 2.27 9.76 -0.91
N ALA A 500 2.17 10.70 -1.84
CA ALA A 500 3.29 11.04 -2.71
C ALA A 500 4.53 11.52 -1.92
N VAL A 501 4.32 12.11 -0.73
CA VAL A 501 5.39 12.55 0.18
C VAL A 501 6.17 11.35 0.75
N PHE A 502 5.49 10.25 1.07
CA PHE A 502 6.11 9.05 1.66
C PHE A 502 6.94 8.25 0.64
N VAL A 503 6.56 8.31 -0.63
CA VAL A 503 7.33 7.73 -1.73
C VAL A 503 8.34 8.72 -2.34
N PHE A 504 8.53 9.89 -1.73
CA PHE A 504 9.46 10.95 -2.17
C PHE A 504 9.20 11.44 -3.60
N GLN A 505 7.94 11.42 -4.04
CA GLN A 505 7.51 11.79 -5.39
C GLN A 505 6.42 12.88 -5.39
N GLU A 506 6.36 13.72 -4.38
CA GLU A 506 5.33 14.78 -4.25
C GLU A 506 5.38 15.80 -5.39
N ALA A 507 6.52 15.99 -6.02
CA ALA A 507 6.63 16.83 -7.21
C ALA A 507 5.99 16.19 -8.45
N ASN A 508 5.93 14.86 -8.51
CA ASN A 508 5.56 14.09 -9.69
C ASN A 508 4.20 13.39 -9.59
N LEU A 509 3.77 12.98 -8.38
CA LEU A 509 2.61 12.11 -8.16
C LEU A 509 1.53 12.76 -7.27
N GLY A 510 0.41 12.06 -7.12
CA GLY A 510 -0.61 12.29 -6.10
C GLY A 510 -1.68 13.33 -6.42
N SER A 511 -1.57 14.05 -7.54
CA SER A 511 -2.62 14.96 -8.03
C SER A 511 -2.60 15.06 -9.55
N LEU A 512 -3.75 15.39 -10.15
CA LEU A 512 -3.88 15.62 -11.59
C LEU A 512 -3.62 17.10 -11.89
N ALA A 513 -2.36 17.48 -11.97
CA ALA A 513 -1.93 18.85 -12.25
C ALA A 513 -0.91 18.87 -13.41
N PRO A 514 -0.88 19.95 -14.22
CA PRO A 514 0.11 20.07 -15.30
C PRO A 514 1.54 19.85 -14.82
N GLY A 515 2.30 19.05 -15.57
CA GLY A 515 3.69 18.68 -15.28
C GLY A 515 3.86 17.42 -14.43
N LYS A 516 2.83 16.96 -13.71
CA LYS A 516 2.86 15.69 -12.97
C LYS A 516 2.67 14.49 -13.90
N TYR A 517 3.10 13.31 -13.47
CA TYR A 517 2.83 12.08 -14.21
C TYR A 517 1.32 11.83 -14.36
N ALA A 518 0.95 11.29 -15.51
CA ALA A 518 -0.42 10.89 -15.81
C ALA A 518 -0.72 9.51 -15.21
N ASP A 519 -0.64 9.45 -13.87
CA ASP A 519 -1.06 8.31 -13.05
C ASP A 519 -2.49 8.59 -12.60
N LEU A 520 -3.48 7.87 -13.18
CA LEU A 520 -4.89 8.15 -12.97
C LEU A 520 -5.78 6.92 -13.09
N LEU A 521 -6.98 7.03 -12.52
CA LEU A 521 -8.04 6.03 -12.59
C LEU A 521 -9.30 6.62 -13.18
N VAL A 522 -9.98 5.87 -14.04
CA VAL A 522 -11.39 6.11 -14.41
C VAL A 522 -12.23 5.12 -13.59
N LEU A 523 -13.20 5.62 -12.86
CA LEU A 523 -14.03 4.81 -11.95
C LEU A 523 -15.38 4.46 -12.56
N ASP A 524 -15.96 3.33 -12.15
CA ASP A 524 -17.31 2.90 -12.50
C ASP A 524 -18.39 3.74 -11.81
N ARG A 525 -18.07 4.36 -10.67
CA ARG A 525 -18.96 5.18 -9.83
C ARG A 525 -18.26 6.44 -9.35
N ASP A 526 -19.05 7.45 -9.01
CA ASP A 526 -18.51 8.69 -8.44
C ASP A 526 -18.18 8.53 -6.96
N TYR A 527 -16.90 8.42 -6.63
CA TYR A 527 -16.40 8.29 -5.27
C TYR A 527 -16.94 9.37 -4.31
N LEU A 528 -17.11 10.61 -4.80
CA LEU A 528 -17.54 11.71 -3.95
C LEU A 528 -19.04 11.68 -3.61
N THR A 529 -19.86 10.99 -4.39
CA THR A 529 -21.33 11.07 -4.28
C THR A 529 -22.05 9.76 -4.03
N VAL A 530 -21.44 8.59 -4.29
CA VAL A 530 -22.06 7.29 -3.97
C VAL A 530 -22.42 7.20 -2.48
N PRO A 531 -23.44 6.44 -2.06
CA PRO A 531 -23.64 6.11 -0.65
C PRO A 531 -22.33 5.62 -0.01
N ALA A 532 -22.08 6.00 1.26
CA ALA A 532 -20.79 5.71 1.89
C ALA A 532 -20.47 4.19 1.92
N ASP A 533 -21.47 3.35 2.13
CA ASP A 533 -21.30 1.89 2.12
C ASP A 533 -21.00 1.32 0.73
N GLU A 534 -21.23 2.06 -0.35
CA GLU A 534 -20.91 1.64 -1.70
C GLU A 534 -19.47 1.98 -2.15
N ILE A 535 -18.73 2.74 -1.35
CA ILE A 535 -17.30 3.03 -1.64
C ILE A 535 -16.51 1.73 -1.79
N LEU A 536 -16.79 0.74 -0.96
CA LEU A 536 -16.16 -0.58 -1.01
C LEU A 536 -16.35 -1.30 -2.36
N ALA A 537 -17.45 -1.03 -3.06
CA ALA A 537 -17.81 -1.67 -4.33
C ALA A 537 -17.30 -0.91 -5.56
N ILE A 538 -16.66 0.24 -5.40
CA ILE A 538 -16.08 1.02 -6.51
C ILE A 538 -14.97 0.20 -7.18
N LYS A 539 -14.99 0.20 -8.53
CA LYS A 539 -13.96 -0.47 -9.33
C LYS A 539 -13.35 0.51 -10.34
N PRO A 540 -12.04 0.50 -10.50
CA PRO A 540 -11.43 1.12 -11.67
C PRO A 540 -11.92 0.44 -12.95
N LEU A 541 -12.29 1.23 -13.93
CA LEU A 541 -12.56 0.78 -15.30
C LEU A 541 -11.32 0.94 -16.18
N LEU A 542 -10.47 1.91 -15.83
CA LEU A 542 -9.21 2.13 -16.50
C LEU A 542 -8.19 2.62 -15.49
N THR A 543 -6.96 2.11 -15.57
CA THR A 543 -5.81 2.59 -14.82
C THR A 543 -4.70 2.98 -15.79
N MET A 544 -4.18 4.20 -15.63
CA MET A 544 -3.00 4.68 -16.34
C MET A 544 -1.85 4.92 -15.37
N VAL A 545 -0.64 4.59 -15.80
CA VAL A 545 0.61 4.91 -15.10
C VAL A 545 1.57 5.52 -16.12
N GLY A 546 2.02 6.75 -15.88
CA GLY A 546 2.82 7.50 -16.85
C GLY A 546 2.11 7.62 -18.22
N GLY A 547 0.82 7.89 -18.25
CA GLY A 547 0.02 8.01 -19.48
C GLY A 547 -0.21 6.70 -20.25
N LYS A 548 0.40 5.59 -19.82
CA LYS A 548 0.20 4.25 -20.41
C LYS A 548 -0.96 3.55 -19.74
N THR A 549 -1.88 3.01 -20.52
CA THR A 549 -2.97 2.17 -20.01
C THR A 549 -2.41 0.82 -19.56
N VAL A 550 -2.48 0.54 -18.25
CA VAL A 550 -2.01 -0.70 -17.63
C VAL A 550 -3.16 -1.64 -17.26
N TYR A 551 -4.38 -1.12 -17.16
CA TYR A 551 -5.63 -1.87 -17.00
C TYR A 551 -6.76 -1.19 -17.75
N ASP A 552 -7.61 -1.96 -18.47
CA ASP A 552 -8.73 -1.45 -19.26
C ASP A 552 -9.91 -2.45 -19.23
N ALA A 553 -10.95 -2.10 -18.50
CA ALA A 553 -12.26 -2.79 -18.47
C ALA A 553 -13.37 -1.91 -19.09
N MET A 554 -13.03 -0.85 -19.82
CA MET A 554 -14.03 0.00 -20.52
C MET A 554 -14.47 -0.60 -21.87
N ARG A 555 -13.75 -1.60 -22.37
CA ARG A 555 -13.99 -2.27 -23.65
C ARG A 555 -14.97 -3.40 -23.52
#